data_96f3fcaf4849722f5ce89eb3122eafc5
#
_entry.id   96f3fcaf4849722f5ce89eb3122eafc5
#
_cell.length_a   1.000
_cell.length_b   1.000
_cell.length_c   1.000
_cell.angle_alpha   90.00
_cell.angle_beta   90.00
_cell.angle_gamma   90.00
#
_symmetry.space_group_name_H-M   'P 1'
#
loop_
_entity.id
_entity.type
_entity.pdbx_description
1 polymer ?
#
loop_
_entity_poly.entity_id
_entity_poly.type
_entity_poly.pdbx_seq_one_letter_code
_entity_poly.pdbx_strand_id
1 'polypeptide(L)'
;MRKLSVLAWASLLALLVTSCRKDISISSNTGTVPRAATASSFKVMGYLPSWSGSVSQIQFANLTHINYAFLIPTASGGYQPVDNPSKLSSMVSSAHASGVKALISVGGGGGGGGFAGIVASPSNITAFVNSMIGFCNQYGLDGVDIDWEYPSTGTQATNFQTMLTQLSTALHNNGKILSIAVIGLGGDYVLSGVFSVVDVVMIMAYDDNNFQHSTYELATQCMAYWLGRGCPASKAVLGVPFYGHDSSVDPNSDAAEVEYNTILGAGANPALDVFSTYGYNGLLTMKSKTSYAMSTGGGVGIWELSGDGTGANSLLSAIKSVVNAGGAVSTNAPVGTTVTFKGNNGLYVSSENGTKAMTCTRTVPQGWEDFLVVDAGHGKVALQAMSKYVSSEDGQQSITCNRAAYSTWEVFDWIPAADGNVTLRSTNGLFISSENGAKAMTCTRSVAQGWEEFGVNQ
;
A
#
# COMPACT_ATOMS: atom_id res chain seq x y z
N MET A 1 -4.57 62.82 -47.90
CA MET A 1 -5.02 62.16 -49.15
C MET A 1 -4.72 60.67 -49.01
N ARG A 2 -5.71 59.85 -49.30
CA ARG A 2 -5.71 58.38 -49.35
C ARG A 2 -5.39 57.58 -48.05
N LYS A 3 -6.47 57.17 -47.41
CA LYS A 3 -6.57 56.08 -46.46
C LYS A 3 -6.32 54.73 -47.19
N LEU A 4 -5.52 53.85 -46.64
CA LEU A 4 -5.54 52.43 -46.95
C LEU A 4 -5.85 51.68 -45.66
N SER A 5 -7.01 51.05 -45.67
CA SER A 5 -7.47 50.10 -44.68
C SER A 5 -6.84 48.74 -44.95
N VAL A 6 -6.22 48.13 -43.90
CA VAL A 6 -5.77 46.74 -43.92
C VAL A 6 -6.72 45.95 -43.05
N LEU A 7 -7.51 45.06 -43.65
CA LEU A 7 -8.30 44.04 -42.96
C LEU A 7 -7.34 42.98 -42.41
N ALA A 8 -7.37 42.80 -41.07
CA ALA A 8 -6.73 41.66 -40.41
C ALA A 8 -7.75 40.51 -40.36
N TRP A 9 -7.43 39.41 -41.00
CA TRP A 9 -8.16 38.15 -40.87
C TRP A 9 -7.66 37.44 -39.57
N ALA A 10 -8.54 37.33 -38.61
CA ALA A 10 -8.33 36.49 -37.44
C ALA A 10 -8.74 35.04 -37.77
N SER A 11 -7.78 34.17 -38.03
CA SER A 11 -8.00 32.74 -38.15
C SER A 11 -8.13 32.15 -36.77
N LEU A 12 -9.33 31.76 -36.38
CA LEU A 12 -9.63 31.02 -35.15
C LEU A 12 -9.24 29.57 -35.34
N LEU A 13 -8.07 29.16 -34.83
CA LEU A 13 -7.63 27.78 -34.84
C LEU A 13 -8.24 27.09 -33.59
N ALA A 14 -9.36 26.38 -33.80
CA ALA A 14 -9.93 25.51 -32.77
C ALA A 14 -9.06 24.26 -32.64
N LEU A 15 -8.22 24.20 -31.61
CA LEU A 15 -7.55 22.98 -31.21
C LEU A 15 -8.59 22.02 -30.59
N LEU A 16 -9.02 21.05 -31.37
CA LEU A 16 -9.70 19.85 -30.88
C LEU A 16 -8.68 18.98 -30.12
N VAL A 17 -8.69 19.08 -28.80
CA VAL A 17 -7.98 18.11 -27.94
C VAL A 17 -8.85 16.85 -27.93
N THR A 18 -8.59 15.92 -28.83
CA THR A 18 -9.10 14.56 -28.72
C THR A 18 -8.32 13.84 -27.63
N SER A 19 -8.90 13.79 -26.42
CA SER A 19 -8.47 12.90 -25.35
C SER A 19 -8.69 11.47 -25.84
N CYS A 20 -7.62 10.79 -26.28
CA CYS A 20 -7.62 9.34 -26.47
C CYS A 20 -7.69 8.67 -25.11
N ARG A 21 -8.90 8.45 -24.60
CA ARG A 21 -9.13 7.41 -23.60
C ARG A 21 -8.90 6.07 -24.31
N LYS A 22 -7.81 5.43 -23.96
CA LYS A 22 -7.57 4.03 -24.30
C LYS A 22 -8.43 3.20 -23.36
N ASP A 23 -9.62 2.85 -23.80
CA ASP A 23 -10.40 1.80 -23.14
C ASP A 23 -9.56 0.52 -23.21
N ILE A 24 -8.98 0.13 -22.08
CA ILE A 24 -8.37 -1.17 -21.91
C ILE A 24 -9.54 -2.16 -21.80
N SER A 25 -10.00 -2.65 -22.94
CA SER A 25 -10.82 -3.84 -22.99
C SER A 25 -9.99 -4.99 -22.44
N ILE A 26 -10.28 -5.46 -21.24
CA ILE A 26 -9.75 -6.70 -20.70
C ILE A 26 -10.34 -7.81 -21.56
N SER A 27 -9.60 -8.21 -22.59
CA SER A 27 -9.84 -9.49 -23.28
C SER A 27 -9.75 -10.57 -22.19
N SER A 28 -10.77 -11.40 -22.08
CA SER A 28 -10.78 -12.62 -21.28
C SER A 28 -9.78 -13.62 -21.90
N ASN A 29 -8.50 -13.31 -21.72
CA ASN A 29 -7.45 -14.25 -21.99
C ASN A 29 -7.44 -15.22 -20.81
N THR A 30 -7.77 -16.49 -21.01
CA THR A 30 -7.61 -17.59 -20.07
C THR A 30 -6.13 -17.89 -19.85
N GLY A 31 -5.37 -16.85 -19.55
CA GLY A 31 -4.02 -16.94 -19.00
C GLY A 31 -4.11 -17.47 -17.58
N THR A 32 -3.35 -18.49 -17.28
CA THR A 32 -3.20 -19.10 -15.95
C THR A 32 -3.11 -18.00 -14.89
N VAL A 33 -4.17 -17.92 -14.05
CA VAL A 33 -4.17 -17.06 -12.86
C VAL A 33 -2.89 -17.39 -12.07
N PRO A 34 -2.04 -16.42 -11.71
CA PRO A 34 -0.88 -16.69 -10.88
C PRO A 34 -1.35 -17.47 -9.65
N ARG A 35 -0.75 -18.63 -9.42
CA ARG A 35 -1.11 -19.45 -8.25
C ARG A 35 -0.82 -18.62 -7.01
N ALA A 36 -1.85 -18.35 -6.21
CA ALA A 36 -1.72 -17.68 -4.92
C ALA A 36 -0.56 -18.30 -4.12
N ALA A 37 0.25 -17.47 -3.48
CA ALA A 37 1.34 -17.94 -2.64
C ALA A 37 0.78 -18.84 -1.53
N THR A 38 1.41 -19.99 -1.30
CA THR A 38 1.06 -20.81 -0.14
C THR A 38 1.58 -20.13 1.12
N ALA A 39 0.92 -20.31 2.27
CA ALA A 39 1.35 -19.71 3.53
C ALA A 39 2.83 -20.00 3.87
N SER A 40 3.37 -21.14 3.42
CA SER A 40 4.78 -21.52 3.63
C SER A 40 5.79 -20.77 2.75
N SER A 41 5.35 -20.14 1.66
CA SER A 41 6.21 -19.37 0.73
C SER A 41 6.00 -17.86 0.81
N PHE A 42 4.96 -17.42 1.52
CA PHE A 42 4.64 -16.01 1.66
C PHE A 42 5.58 -15.32 2.64
N LYS A 43 6.21 -14.24 2.22
CA LYS A 43 7.18 -13.50 3.03
C LYS A 43 6.46 -12.49 3.92
N VAL A 44 6.85 -12.46 5.20
CA VAL A 44 6.52 -11.37 6.13
C VAL A 44 7.86 -10.79 6.55
N MET A 45 8.21 -9.66 5.97
CA MET A 45 9.47 -8.97 6.19
C MET A 45 9.23 -7.74 7.07
N GLY A 46 10.14 -7.44 7.97
CA GLY A 46 10.04 -6.20 8.76
C GLY A 46 11.38 -5.52 8.88
N TYR A 47 11.38 -4.19 8.91
CA TYR A 47 12.57 -3.39 9.17
C TYR A 47 12.65 -3.05 10.65
N LEU A 48 13.85 -3.16 11.23
CA LEU A 48 14.17 -2.71 12.58
C LEU A 48 15.23 -1.61 12.49
N PRO A 49 14.86 -0.34 12.74
CA PRO A 49 15.81 0.77 12.74
C PRO A 49 16.86 0.64 13.84
N SER A 50 18.07 1.14 13.59
CA SER A 50 19.14 1.18 14.59
C SER A 50 18.80 2.13 15.75
N TRP A 51 18.03 3.17 15.47
CA TRP A 51 17.71 4.29 16.36
C TRP A 51 16.40 4.13 17.14
N SER A 52 15.49 3.23 16.75
CA SER A 52 14.17 3.05 17.39
C SER A 52 13.90 1.59 17.75
N GLY A 53 13.04 1.37 18.76
CA GLY A 53 12.61 0.07 19.20
C GLY A 53 13.69 -0.79 19.87
N SER A 54 13.29 -1.94 20.41
CA SER A 54 14.19 -2.92 20.98
C SER A 54 13.95 -4.32 20.42
N VAL A 55 15.02 -5.14 20.35
CA VAL A 55 14.95 -6.51 19.84
C VAL A 55 13.97 -7.38 20.65
N SER A 56 13.84 -7.11 21.95
CA SER A 56 12.95 -7.87 22.84
C SER A 56 11.46 -7.64 22.58
N GLN A 57 11.10 -6.56 21.88
CA GLN A 57 9.71 -6.24 21.53
C GLN A 57 9.27 -6.88 20.20
N ILE A 58 10.21 -7.40 19.42
CA ILE A 58 9.93 -7.97 18.09
C ILE A 58 9.26 -9.34 18.22
N GLN A 59 8.15 -9.51 17.54
CA GLN A 59 7.39 -10.75 17.44
C GLN A 59 7.99 -11.65 16.34
N PHE A 60 9.20 -12.18 16.54
CA PHE A 60 9.93 -12.96 15.53
C PHE A 60 9.10 -14.13 14.96
N ALA A 61 8.29 -14.80 15.78
CA ALA A 61 7.43 -15.92 15.33
C ALA A 61 6.42 -15.51 14.24
N ASN A 62 6.17 -14.23 14.07
CA ASN A 62 5.27 -13.69 13.04
C ASN A 62 5.99 -13.24 11.78
N LEU A 63 7.33 -13.25 11.77
CA LEU A 63 8.17 -12.85 10.65
C LEU A 63 8.74 -14.06 9.90
N THR A 64 9.17 -13.83 8.67
CA THR A 64 10.04 -14.72 7.89
C THR A 64 11.41 -14.09 7.65
N HIS A 65 11.48 -12.78 7.58
CA HIS A 65 12.68 -11.98 7.34
C HIS A 65 12.67 -10.74 8.24
N ILE A 66 13.85 -10.30 8.65
CA ILE A 66 14.03 -9.01 9.33
C ILE A 66 15.24 -8.29 8.75
N ASN A 67 15.06 -7.01 8.43
CA ASN A 67 16.10 -6.14 7.89
C ASN A 67 16.53 -5.14 8.96
N TYR A 68 17.84 -5.08 9.25
CA TYR A 68 18.39 -4.05 10.12
C TYR A 68 18.61 -2.77 9.31
N ALA A 69 18.03 -1.66 9.71
CA ALA A 69 18.11 -0.38 9.00
C ALA A 69 18.91 0.65 9.82
N PHE A 70 19.96 1.29 9.29
CA PHE A 70 20.56 1.11 7.98
C PHE A 70 22.10 1.02 8.07
N LEU A 71 22.72 0.41 7.07
CA LEU A 71 24.13 0.52 6.80
C LEU A 71 24.35 1.59 5.72
N ILE A 72 25.13 2.63 6.01
CA ILE A 72 25.33 3.75 5.09
C ILE A 72 26.54 3.49 4.18
N PRO A 73 26.35 3.36 2.85
CA PRO A 73 27.44 3.07 1.93
C PRO A 73 28.29 4.33 1.68
N THR A 74 29.58 4.14 1.42
CA THR A 74 30.48 5.23 0.96
C THR A 74 30.69 5.16 -0.55
N ALA A 75 30.97 6.29 -1.18
CA ALA A 75 31.14 6.40 -2.63
C ALA A 75 32.26 5.52 -3.22
N SER A 76 33.22 5.09 -2.41
CA SER A 76 34.32 4.20 -2.80
C SER A 76 33.99 2.70 -2.68
N GLY A 77 32.77 2.34 -2.26
CA GLY A 77 32.34 0.94 -2.12
C GLY A 77 32.55 0.35 -0.72
N GLY A 78 32.95 1.16 0.27
CA GLY A 78 32.89 0.81 1.68
C GLY A 78 31.55 1.19 2.33
N TYR A 79 31.56 1.22 3.66
CA TYR A 79 30.41 1.67 4.47
C TYR A 79 30.91 2.47 5.69
N GLN A 80 30.02 3.28 6.24
CA GLN A 80 30.23 3.94 7.53
C GLN A 80 30.10 2.91 8.67
N PRO A 81 30.70 3.13 9.84
CA PRO A 81 30.50 2.27 10.99
C PRO A 81 29.01 2.03 11.21
N VAL A 82 28.61 0.75 11.35
CA VAL A 82 27.20 0.42 11.60
C VAL A 82 26.77 1.02 12.93
N ASP A 83 25.62 1.66 12.91
CA ASP A 83 25.03 2.20 14.12
C ASP A 83 24.47 1.07 15.01
N ASN A 84 24.70 1.15 16.31
CA ASN A 84 24.26 0.20 17.33
C ASN A 84 24.59 -1.28 17.00
N PRO A 85 25.88 -1.65 16.84
CA PRO A 85 26.28 -3.01 16.42
C PRO A 85 25.86 -4.11 17.38
N SER A 86 25.68 -3.81 18.66
CA SER A 86 25.17 -4.77 19.66
C SER A 86 23.69 -5.10 19.43
N LYS A 87 22.88 -4.13 19.03
CA LYS A 87 21.48 -4.33 18.64
C LYS A 87 21.38 -5.19 17.38
N LEU A 88 22.24 -4.92 16.36
CA LEU A 88 22.33 -5.76 15.16
C LEU A 88 22.65 -7.22 15.52
N SER A 89 23.70 -7.46 16.31
CA SER A 89 24.08 -8.81 16.74
C SER A 89 22.99 -9.52 17.53
N SER A 90 22.30 -8.79 18.42
CA SER A 90 21.16 -9.31 19.18
C SER A 90 19.97 -9.64 18.27
N MET A 91 19.67 -8.80 17.28
CA MET A 91 18.64 -9.06 16.29
C MET A 91 18.93 -10.32 15.49
N VAL A 92 20.14 -10.47 14.95
CA VAL A 92 20.55 -11.66 14.18
C VAL A 92 20.39 -12.92 15.00
N SER A 93 20.87 -12.92 16.24
CA SER A 93 20.77 -14.07 17.15
C SER A 93 19.32 -14.46 17.43
N SER A 94 18.45 -13.47 17.72
CA SER A 94 17.03 -13.69 18.01
C SER A 94 16.26 -14.16 16.78
N ALA A 95 16.58 -13.60 15.60
CA ALA A 95 16.00 -14.00 14.32
C ALA A 95 16.31 -15.48 14.03
N HIS A 96 17.57 -15.86 14.09
CA HIS A 96 18.00 -17.25 13.85
C HIS A 96 17.42 -18.25 14.87
N ALA A 97 17.34 -17.88 16.15
CA ALA A 97 16.68 -18.69 17.16
C ALA A 97 15.20 -18.94 16.86
N SER A 98 14.58 -18.07 16.07
CA SER A 98 13.17 -18.15 15.65
C SER A 98 12.98 -18.67 14.21
N GLY A 99 14.06 -19.06 13.53
CA GLY A 99 14.02 -19.51 12.12
C GLY A 99 13.75 -18.38 11.10
N VAL A 100 14.00 -17.12 11.50
CA VAL A 100 13.82 -15.92 10.69
C VAL A 100 15.15 -15.54 10.03
N LYS A 101 15.11 -15.17 8.75
CA LYS A 101 16.30 -14.68 8.03
C LYS A 101 16.58 -13.24 8.41
N ALA A 102 17.86 -12.93 8.69
CA ALA A 102 18.34 -11.62 9.07
C ALA A 102 19.16 -10.98 7.94
N LEU A 103 18.78 -9.79 7.50
CA LEU A 103 19.46 -9.03 6.46
C LEU A 103 19.92 -7.68 7.00
N ILE A 104 20.87 -7.09 6.29
CA ILE A 104 21.23 -5.68 6.45
C ILE A 104 20.61 -4.88 5.31
N SER A 105 19.86 -3.80 5.64
CA SER A 105 19.42 -2.84 4.66
C SER A 105 20.47 -1.75 4.51
N VAL A 106 20.81 -1.42 3.28
CA VAL A 106 21.87 -0.49 2.89
C VAL A 106 21.26 0.70 2.19
N GLY A 107 21.44 1.89 2.75
CA GLY A 107 20.92 3.14 2.22
C GLY A 107 19.82 3.73 3.08
N GLY A 108 18.58 3.68 2.62
CA GLY A 108 17.40 4.30 3.21
C GLY A 108 17.23 5.78 2.85
N GLY A 109 16.12 6.38 3.26
CA GLY A 109 15.80 7.78 3.00
C GLY A 109 16.92 8.72 3.42
N GLY A 110 17.51 9.46 2.46
CA GLY A 110 18.67 10.31 2.68
C GLY A 110 20.01 9.60 2.89
N GLY A 111 20.02 8.28 3.16
CA GLY A 111 21.24 7.48 3.41
C GLY A 111 21.92 6.95 2.14
N GLY A 112 21.26 7.01 0.98
CA GLY A 112 21.73 6.43 -0.29
C GLY A 112 22.83 7.21 -1.02
N GLY A 113 23.36 8.29 -0.47
CA GLY A 113 24.31 9.19 -1.17
C GLY A 113 25.60 8.55 -1.67
N GLY A 114 26.06 7.46 -1.06
CA GLY A 114 27.23 6.70 -1.52
C GLY A 114 27.03 5.93 -2.82
N PHE A 115 25.80 5.51 -3.12
CA PHE A 115 25.52 4.65 -4.28
C PHE A 115 25.88 5.26 -5.61
N ALA A 116 25.65 6.57 -5.80
CA ALA A 116 26.00 7.26 -7.04
C ALA A 116 27.50 7.13 -7.36
N GLY A 117 28.38 7.23 -6.36
CA GLY A 117 29.82 7.03 -6.51
C GLY A 117 30.17 5.54 -6.71
N ILE A 118 29.48 4.62 -6.07
CA ILE A 118 29.69 3.19 -6.26
C ILE A 118 29.42 2.81 -7.71
N VAL A 119 28.25 3.15 -8.24
CA VAL A 119 27.85 2.75 -9.59
C VAL A 119 28.60 3.52 -10.70
N ALA A 120 29.26 4.61 -10.37
CA ALA A 120 30.06 5.37 -11.34
C ALA A 120 31.37 4.65 -11.77
N SER A 121 31.83 3.64 -11.01
CA SER A 121 33.10 2.97 -11.25
C SER A 121 33.02 1.46 -11.06
N PRO A 122 33.47 0.64 -12.03
CA PRO A 122 33.52 -0.82 -11.86
C PRO A 122 34.35 -1.26 -10.65
N SER A 123 35.43 -0.55 -10.33
CA SER A 123 36.25 -0.83 -9.14
C SER A 123 35.51 -0.60 -7.84
N ASN A 124 34.68 0.45 -7.79
CA ASN A 124 33.86 0.77 -6.61
C ASN A 124 32.73 -0.25 -6.44
N ILE A 125 32.13 -0.70 -7.54
CA ILE A 125 31.14 -1.82 -7.50
C ILE A 125 31.80 -3.08 -6.91
N THR A 126 32.99 -3.45 -7.40
CA THR A 126 33.73 -4.62 -6.88
C THR A 126 34.06 -4.45 -5.39
N ALA A 127 34.50 -3.26 -4.97
CA ALA A 127 34.78 -2.97 -3.58
C ALA A 127 33.51 -3.09 -2.72
N PHE A 128 32.38 -2.56 -3.19
CA PHE A 128 31.09 -2.65 -2.50
C PHE A 128 30.64 -4.09 -2.33
N VAL A 129 30.68 -4.90 -3.40
CA VAL A 129 30.32 -6.33 -3.35
C VAL A 129 31.14 -7.06 -2.30
N ASN A 130 32.48 -6.85 -2.31
CA ASN A 130 33.37 -7.48 -1.30
C ASN A 130 33.07 -7.01 0.12
N SER A 131 32.78 -5.71 0.28
CA SER A 131 32.40 -5.13 1.56
C SER A 131 31.12 -5.76 2.12
N MET A 132 30.09 -5.96 1.28
CA MET A 132 28.82 -6.56 1.69
C MET A 132 28.98 -8.02 2.09
N ILE A 133 29.75 -8.80 1.33
CA ILE A 133 30.06 -10.19 1.71
C ILE A 133 30.83 -10.25 3.04
N GLY A 134 31.83 -9.38 3.21
CA GLY A 134 32.59 -9.28 4.46
C GLY A 134 31.68 -8.93 5.65
N PHE A 135 30.80 -7.94 5.49
CA PHE A 135 29.86 -7.52 6.51
C PHE A 135 28.86 -8.63 6.87
N CYS A 136 28.29 -9.29 5.87
CA CYS A 136 27.39 -10.43 6.10
C CYS A 136 28.08 -11.56 6.86
N ASN A 137 29.33 -11.87 6.55
CA ASN A 137 30.08 -12.91 7.25
C ASN A 137 30.44 -12.50 8.69
N GLN A 138 30.77 -11.22 8.90
CA GLN A 138 31.10 -10.69 10.23
C GLN A 138 29.91 -10.81 11.21
N TYR A 139 28.69 -10.52 10.75
CA TYR A 139 27.49 -10.52 11.60
C TYR A 139 26.62 -11.78 11.45
N GLY A 140 26.98 -12.71 10.58
CA GLY A 140 26.20 -13.93 10.33
C GLY A 140 24.88 -13.67 9.61
N LEU A 141 24.81 -12.63 8.76
CA LEU A 141 23.60 -12.24 8.04
C LEU A 141 23.29 -13.20 6.90
N ASP A 142 21.98 -13.35 6.60
CA ASP A 142 21.46 -14.20 5.50
C ASP A 142 21.38 -13.46 4.17
N GLY A 143 21.61 -12.14 4.14
CA GLY A 143 21.55 -11.38 2.91
C GLY A 143 21.70 -9.88 3.08
N VAL A 144 21.51 -9.20 1.96
CA VAL A 144 21.57 -7.75 1.85
C VAL A 144 20.26 -7.27 1.21
N ASP A 145 19.74 -6.16 1.72
CA ASP A 145 18.67 -5.37 1.14
C ASP A 145 19.26 -4.05 0.63
N ILE A 146 18.97 -3.66 -0.59
CA ILE A 146 19.44 -2.40 -1.18
C ILE A 146 18.28 -1.43 -1.23
N ASP A 147 18.39 -0.36 -0.47
CA ASP A 147 17.42 0.70 -0.37
C ASP A 147 18.04 2.03 -0.85
N TRP A 148 18.08 2.20 -2.17
CA TRP A 148 18.58 3.43 -2.79
C TRP A 148 17.46 4.32 -3.26
N GLU A 149 17.28 5.45 -2.62
CA GLU A 149 16.20 6.41 -2.85
C GLU A 149 16.75 7.72 -3.46
N TYR A 150 16.87 7.89 -4.81
CA TYR A 150 16.65 6.85 -5.80
C TYR A 150 17.72 6.97 -6.90
N PRO A 151 18.06 5.90 -7.65
CA PRO A 151 18.86 6.02 -8.86
C PRO A 151 18.16 6.92 -9.88
N SER A 152 18.92 7.67 -10.68
CA SER A 152 18.39 8.29 -11.89
C SER A 152 18.31 7.29 -13.05
N THR A 153 17.49 7.61 -14.05
CA THR A 153 17.36 6.80 -15.27
C THR A 153 18.63 6.85 -16.15
N GLY A 154 18.67 6.11 -17.25
CA GLY A 154 19.77 6.09 -18.18
C GLY A 154 20.99 5.33 -17.65
N THR A 155 22.18 5.92 -17.75
CA THR A 155 23.45 5.26 -17.39
C THR A 155 23.48 4.79 -15.95
N GLN A 156 22.93 5.57 -15.02
CA GLN A 156 22.92 5.21 -13.61
C GLN A 156 22.05 3.98 -13.33
N ALA A 157 20.88 3.88 -13.98
CA ALA A 157 20.02 2.70 -13.92
C ALA A 157 20.72 1.44 -14.48
N THR A 158 21.45 1.58 -15.60
CA THR A 158 22.22 0.48 -16.18
C THR A 158 23.34 0.03 -15.25
N ASN A 159 24.06 0.97 -14.65
CA ASN A 159 25.13 0.67 -13.71
C ASN A 159 24.59 0.09 -12.38
N PHE A 160 23.42 0.55 -11.93
CA PHE A 160 22.70 -0.04 -10.80
C PHE A 160 22.35 -1.51 -11.04
N GLN A 161 21.78 -1.84 -12.20
CA GLN A 161 21.56 -3.23 -12.58
C GLN A 161 22.85 -4.04 -12.60
N THR A 162 23.97 -3.46 -13.10
CA THR A 162 25.29 -4.12 -13.07
C THR A 162 25.75 -4.40 -11.66
N MET A 163 25.63 -3.43 -10.76
CA MET A 163 25.96 -3.60 -9.33
C MET A 163 25.13 -4.72 -8.70
N LEU A 164 23.79 -4.70 -8.91
CA LEU A 164 22.91 -5.73 -8.39
C LEU A 164 23.25 -7.12 -8.92
N THR A 165 23.60 -7.22 -10.20
CA THR A 165 24.00 -8.50 -10.83
C THR A 165 25.27 -9.09 -10.17
N GLN A 166 26.28 -8.24 -9.95
CA GLN A 166 27.53 -8.69 -9.30
C GLN A 166 27.30 -9.05 -7.83
N LEU A 167 26.51 -8.23 -7.12
CA LEU A 167 26.16 -8.45 -5.71
C LEU A 167 25.35 -9.75 -5.55
N SER A 168 24.32 -9.95 -6.39
CA SER A 168 23.53 -11.17 -6.43
C SER A 168 24.38 -12.42 -6.63
N THR A 169 25.29 -12.41 -7.64
CA THR A 169 26.18 -13.53 -7.88
C THR A 169 27.03 -13.86 -6.67
N ALA A 170 27.60 -12.84 -6.04
CA ALA A 170 28.42 -13.03 -4.85
C ALA A 170 27.62 -13.55 -3.65
N LEU A 171 26.43 -13.00 -3.39
CA LEU A 171 25.54 -13.42 -2.31
C LEU A 171 25.06 -14.85 -2.53
N HIS A 172 24.57 -15.21 -3.72
CA HIS A 172 24.07 -16.55 -4.03
C HIS A 172 25.18 -17.62 -3.91
N ASN A 173 26.40 -17.30 -4.33
CA ASN A 173 27.56 -18.19 -4.14
C ASN A 173 27.88 -18.45 -2.66
N ASN A 174 27.40 -17.61 -1.77
CA ASN A 174 27.53 -17.74 -0.30
C ASN A 174 26.21 -18.18 0.38
N GLY A 175 25.22 -18.64 -0.39
CA GLY A 175 23.91 -19.08 0.13
C GLY A 175 23.07 -17.94 0.75
N LYS A 176 23.33 -16.67 0.33
CA LYS A 176 22.67 -15.47 0.86
C LYS A 176 21.72 -14.88 -0.19
N ILE A 177 20.75 -14.09 0.25
CA ILE A 177 19.72 -13.49 -0.59
C ILE A 177 19.98 -12.00 -0.85
N LEU A 178 19.43 -11.50 -1.97
CA LEU A 178 19.43 -10.09 -2.34
C LEU A 178 17.98 -9.56 -2.40
N SER A 179 17.66 -8.57 -1.58
CA SER A 179 16.44 -7.79 -1.64
C SER A 179 16.72 -6.39 -2.17
N ILE A 180 15.71 -5.75 -2.75
CA ILE A 180 15.72 -4.32 -3.05
C ILE A 180 14.42 -3.67 -2.57
N ALA A 181 14.48 -2.44 -2.06
CA ALA A 181 13.34 -1.58 -1.86
C ALA A 181 13.16 -0.66 -3.09
N VAL A 182 11.92 -0.43 -3.49
CA VAL A 182 11.59 0.38 -4.66
C VAL A 182 10.40 1.28 -4.37
N ILE A 183 10.37 2.46 -5.01
CA ILE A 183 9.24 3.38 -4.93
C ILE A 183 7.92 2.69 -5.35
N GLY A 184 6.80 3.09 -4.79
CA GLY A 184 5.48 2.54 -5.12
C GLY A 184 5.15 2.65 -6.61
N LEU A 185 5.27 3.83 -7.17
CA LEU A 185 4.99 4.14 -8.57
C LEU A 185 6.16 4.93 -9.20
N GLY A 186 6.34 4.83 -10.52
CA GLY A 186 7.34 5.64 -11.24
C GLY A 186 8.79 5.13 -11.17
N GLY A 187 9.03 3.87 -10.79
CA GLY A 187 10.37 3.28 -10.64
C GLY A 187 11.10 2.94 -11.94
N ASP A 188 11.16 3.85 -12.93
CA ASP A 188 11.77 3.59 -14.27
C ASP A 188 13.27 3.35 -14.22
N TYR A 189 13.93 3.70 -13.14
CA TYR A 189 15.34 3.39 -12.87
C TYR A 189 15.60 1.90 -12.60
N VAL A 190 14.57 1.11 -12.28
CA VAL A 190 14.69 -0.35 -12.14
C VAL A 190 14.43 -0.99 -13.50
N LEU A 191 15.49 -1.43 -14.18
CA LEU A 191 15.38 -2.11 -15.48
C LEU A 191 14.86 -3.54 -15.28
N SER A 192 14.17 -4.09 -16.29
CA SER A 192 13.54 -5.42 -16.19
C SER A 192 14.53 -6.56 -15.89
N GLY A 193 15.79 -6.41 -16.28
CA GLY A 193 16.86 -7.36 -15.97
C GLY A 193 17.12 -7.52 -14.45
N VAL A 194 16.79 -6.52 -13.64
CA VAL A 194 16.92 -6.58 -12.18
C VAL A 194 16.07 -7.70 -11.60
N PHE A 195 14.88 -7.92 -12.13
CA PHE A 195 13.97 -8.95 -11.60
C PHE A 195 14.48 -10.38 -11.72
N SER A 196 15.45 -10.62 -12.62
CA SER A 196 16.07 -11.94 -12.75
C SER A 196 17.12 -12.21 -11.68
N VAL A 197 17.74 -11.17 -11.14
CA VAL A 197 18.90 -11.30 -10.23
C VAL A 197 18.57 -11.07 -8.75
N VAL A 198 17.49 -10.34 -8.41
CA VAL A 198 17.06 -10.16 -7.02
C VAL A 198 16.10 -11.25 -6.57
N ASP A 199 16.03 -11.54 -5.26
CA ASP A 199 15.12 -12.53 -4.68
C ASP A 199 13.82 -11.88 -4.17
N VAL A 200 13.88 -10.60 -3.82
CA VAL A 200 12.77 -9.81 -3.28
C VAL A 200 12.78 -8.41 -3.89
N VAL A 201 11.59 -7.93 -4.23
CA VAL A 201 11.32 -6.53 -4.59
C VAL A 201 10.29 -6.01 -3.60
N MET A 202 10.73 -5.24 -2.61
CA MET A 202 9.88 -4.60 -1.61
C MET A 202 9.36 -3.29 -2.20
N ILE A 203 8.06 -3.20 -2.41
CA ILE A 203 7.37 -2.09 -3.07
C ILE A 203 6.84 -1.15 -2.01
N MET A 204 7.42 0.03 -1.86
CA MET A 204 7.06 1.02 -0.85
C MET A 204 5.73 1.70 -1.21
N ALA A 205 4.60 1.04 -0.89
CA ALA A 205 3.25 1.52 -1.19
C ALA A 205 2.72 2.42 -0.06
N TYR A 206 3.49 3.44 0.28
CA TYR A 206 3.21 4.44 1.31
C TYR A 206 3.88 5.77 0.97
N ASP A 207 3.64 6.79 1.77
CA ASP A 207 4.13 8.17 1.63
C ASP A 207 3.64 8.89 0.37
N ASP A 208 2.44 8.50 -0.12
CA ASP A 208 1.82 9.11 -1.30
C ASP A 208 1.37 10.57 -1.05
N ASN A 209 0.99 10.87 0.19
CA ASN A 209 0.57 12.21 0.62
C ASN A 209 0.74 12.38 2.13
N ASN A 210 0.48 13.58 2.63
CA ASN A 210 0.68 13.94 4.04
C ASN A 210 -0.49 13.59 4.98
N PHE A 211 -1.43 12.71 4.58
CA PHE A 211 -2.54 12.26 5.42
C PHE A 211 -2.81 10.78 5.22
N GLN A 212 -3.69 10.40 4.26
CA GLN A 212 -3.99 8.99 3.92
C GLN A 212 -2.88 8.43 3.01
N HIS A 213 -1.67 8.43 3.51
CA HIS A 213 -0.44 8.19 2.76
C HIS A 213 -0.27 6.75 2.23
N SER A 214 -1.12 5.82 2.67
CA SER A 214 -1.04 4.41 2.29
C SER A 214 -2.42 3.75 2.25
N THR A 215 -3.26 4.16 1.27
CA THR A 215 -4.60 3.59 1.10
C THR A 215 -4.55 2.16 0.57
N TYR A 216 -5.66 1.41 0.67
CA TYR A 216 -5.78 0.12 0.00
C TYR A 216 -5.69 0.26 -1.52
N GLU A 217 -6.25 1.33 -2.08
CA GLU A 217 -6.18 1.62 -3.50
C GLU A 217 -4.74 1.83 -3.98
N LEU A 218 -3.95 2.66 -3.28
CA LEU A 218 -2.52 2.83 -3.57
C LEU A 218 -1.78 1.49 -3.56
N ALA A 219 -2.04 0.65 -2.56
CA ALA A 219 -1.41 -0.68 -2.48
C ALA A 219 -1.71 -1.54 -3.71
N THR A 220 -2.97 -1.53 -4.21
CA THR A 220 -3.35 -2.28 -5.41
C THR A 220 -2.74 -1.69 -6.68
N GLN A 221 -2.66 -0.37 -6.79
CA GLN A 221 -2.04 0.33 -7.92
C GLN A 221 -0.52 0.05 -7.98
N CYS A 222 0.18 0.15 -6.86
CA CYS A 222 1.61 -0.13 -6.78
C CYS A 222 1.95 -1.57 -7.16
N MET A 223 1.21 -2.54 -6.63
CA MET A 223 1.40 -3.95 -7.01
C MET A 223 1.13 -4.18 -8.50
N ALA A 224 0.03 -3.65 -9.03
CA ALA A 224 -0.32 -3.77 -10.45
C ALA A 224 0.76 -3.13 -11.36
N TYR A 225 1.30 -1.97 -10.95
CA TYR A 225 2.38 -1.29 -11.68
C TYR A 225 3.63 -2.18 -11.79
N TRP A 226 4.13 -2.71 -10.68
CA TRP A 226 5.36 -3.51 -10.67
C TRP A 226 5.18 -4.87 -11.35
N LEU A 227 4.04 -5.54 -11.15
CA LEU A 227 3.70 -6.78 -11.86
C LEU A 227 3.58 -6.52 -13.37
N GLY A 228 2.95 -5.41 -13.78
CA GLY A 228 2.84 -4.99 -15.18
C GLY A 228 4.20 -4.68 -15.84
N ARG A 229 5.21 -4.30 -15.06
CA ARG A 229 6.61 -4.12 -15.52
C ARG A 229 7.39 -5.43 -15.63
N GLY A 230 6.80 -6.56 -15.27
CA GLY A 230 7.39 -7.89 -15.35
C GLY A 230 8.06 -8.37 -14.07
N CYS A 231 7.83 -7.71 -12.92
CA CYS A 231 8.26 -8.26 -11.64
C CYS A 231 7.49 -9.57 -11.37
N PRO A 232 8.17 -10.70 -11.13
CA PRO A 232 7.49 -11.94 -10.81
C PRO A 232 6.70 -11.81 -9.50
N ALA A 233 5.44 -12.27 -9.50
CA ALA A 233 4.57 -12.20 -8.33
C ALA A 233 5.22 -12.79 -7.06
N SER A 234 5.97 -13.89 -7.19
CA SER A 234 6.67 -14.52 -6.06
C SER A 234 7.78 -13.68 -5.44
N LYS A 235 8.26 -12.64 -6.14
CA LYS A 235 9.29 -11.70 -5.66
C LYS A 235 8.70 -10.36 -5.21
N ALA A 236 7.48 -10.01 -5.67
CA ALA A 236 6.81 -8.76 -5.33
C ALA A 236 6.29 -8.81 -3.90
N VAL A 237 6.81 -7.95 -3.03
CA VAL A 237 6.45 -7.81 -1.62
C VAL A 237 5.81 -6.45 -1.42
N LEU A 238 4.56 -6.43 -0.97
CA LEU A 238 3.81 -5.19 -0.74
C LEU A 238 4.29 -4.50 0.53
N GLY A 239 4.82 -3.29 0.40
CA GLY A 239 5.17 -2.42 1.52
C GLY A 239 3.95 -1.89 2.26
N VAL A 240 4.00 -1.96 3.59
CA VAL A 240 2.94 -1.46 4.48
C VAL A 240 3.56 -0.69 5.65
N PRO A 241 2.96 0.46 6.05
CA PRO A 241 3.49 1.27 7.14
C PRO A 241 2.96 0.83 8.50
N PHE A 242 3.80 0.88 9.54
CA PHE A 242 3.39 0.83 10.94
C PHE A 242 3.45 2.21 11.60
N TYR A 243 3.19 3.24 10.80
CA TYR A 243 3.10 4.64 11.19
C TYR A 243 1.98 5.33 10.41
N GLY A 244 1.66 6.53 10.80
CA GLY A 244 0.74 7.41 10.09
C GLY A 244 1.36 8.78 9.88
N HIS A 245 0.68 9.63 9.13
CA HIS A 245 1.03 11.02 8.92
C HIS A 245 0.12 11.95 9.72
N ASP A 246 0.72 12.97 10.34
CA ASP A 246 0.01 14.09 10.95
C ASP A 246 -0.14 15.24 9.94
N SER A 247 -1.32 15.40 9.39
CA SER A 247 -1.64 16.45 8.42
C SER A 247 -1.62 17.87 8.98
N SER A 248 -1.44 18.04 10.28
CA SER A 248 -1.38 19.36 10.93
C SER A 248 0.02 19.97 10.94
N VAL A 249 1.05 19.20 10.59
CA VAL A 249 2.44 19.67 10.54
C VAL A 249 3.00 19.69 9.12
N ASP A 250 4.14 20.34 8.92
CA ASP A 250 4.84 20.35 7.62
C ASP A 250 5.18 18.90 7.22
N PRO A 251 4.75 18.41 6.03
CA PRO A 251 5.04 17.06 5.56
C PRO A 251 6.53 16.74 5.40
N ASN A 252 7.40 17.75 5.34
CA ASN A 252 8.85 17.56 5.29
C ASN A 252 9.50 17.55 6.68
N SER A 253 8.71 17.62 7.75
CA SER A 253 9.19 17.55 9.12
C SER A 253 9.21 16.09 9.60
N ASP A 254 10.26 15.71 10.35
CA ASP A 254 10.31 14.40 11.03
C ASP A 254 9.11 14.18 11.98
N ALA A 255 8.43 15.27 12.40
CA ALA A 255 7.21 15.19 13.21
C ALA A 255 5.96 14.81 12.40
N ALA A 256 6.03 14.79 11.07
CA ALA A 256 4.89 14.37 10.23
C ALA A 256 4.66 12.86 10.32
N GLU A 257 5.69 12.07 10.46
CA GLU A 257 5.59 10.62 10.68
C GLU A 257 5.37 10.32 12.16
N VAL A 258 4.29 9.61 12.47
CA VAL A 258 3.92 9.26 13.84
C VAL A 258 3.68 7.77 13.94
N GLU A 259 4.41 7.07 14.79
CA GLU A 259 4.29 5.63 14.99
C GLU A 259 2.84 5.22 15.32
N TYR A 260 2.37 4.11 14.76
CA TYR A 260 1.02 3.60 14.97
C TYR A 260 0.68 3.39 16.45
N ASN A 261 1.63 2.86 17.26
CA ASN A 261 1.43 2.71 18.70
C ASN A 261 1.23 4.05 19.42
N THR A 262 1.88 5.11 18.97
CA THR A 262 1.71 6.49 19.49
C THR A 262 0.33 7.02 19.14
N ILE A 263 -0.14 6.82 17.91
CA ILE A 263 -1.49 7.18 17.47
C ILE A 263 -2.56 6.45 18.32
N LEU A 264 -2.36 5.15 18.59
CA LEU A 264 -3.24 4.40 19.49
C LEU A 264 -3.20 4.93 20.93
N GLY A 265 -2.02 5.31 21.41
CA GLY A 265 -1.83 5.93 22.73
C GLY A 265 -2.59 7.25 22.88
N ALA A 266 -2.81 7.98 21.78
CA ALA A 266 -3.64 9.19 21.75
C ALA A 266 -5.15 8.91 21.75
N GLY A 267 -5.58 7.64 21.70
CA GLY A 267 -6.98 7.22 21.77
C GLY A 267 -7.60 6.79 20.44
N ALA A 268 -6.78 6.56 19.40
CA ALA A 268 -7.26 6.11 18.10
C ALA A 268 -7.90 4.71 18.18
N ASN A 269 -8.93 4.49 17.38
CA ASN A 269 -9.53 3.17 17.20
C ASN A 269 -8.65 2.33 16.27
N PRO A 270 -8.11 1.17 16.72
CA PRO A 270 -7.21 0.34 15.93
C PRO A 270 -7.85 -0.26 14.67
N ALA A 271 -9.18 -0.26 14.55
CA ALA A 271 -9.87 -0.76 13.35
C ALA A 271 -10.00 0.30 12.24
N LEU A 272 -9.81 1.58 12.57
CA LEU A 272 -9.96 2.69 11.63
C LEU A 272 -8.60 3.14 11.07
N ASP A 273 -8.62 4.02 10.06
CA ASP A 273 -7.44 4.55 9.42
C ASP A 273 -7.24 6.06 9.66
N VAL A 274 -8.12 6.66 10.46
CA VAL A 274 -8.10 8.09 10.76
C VAL A 274 -8.40 8.33 12.23
N PHE A 275 -7.64 9.22 12.85
CA PHE A 275 -7.91 9.77 14.17
C PHE A 275 -7.40 11.21 14.25
N SER A 276 -8.30 12.18 14.44
CA SER A 276 -7.96 13.61 14.45
C SER A 276 -7.25 14.03 13.15
N THR A 277 -6.00 14.47 13.25
CA THR A 277 -5.13 14.87 12.13
C THR A 277 -4.28 13.73 11.59
N TYR A 278 -4.33 12.56 12.22
CA TYR A 278 -3.55 11.38 11.83
C TYR A 278 -4.27 10.53 10.79
N GLY A 279 -3.61 10.26 9.66
CA GLY A 279 -3.97 9.22 8.71
C GLY A 279 -3.00 8.04 8.86
N TYR A 280 -3.50 6.83 9.02
CA TYR A 280 -2.69 5.63 9.28
C TYR A 280 -3.37 4.39 8.70
N ASN A 281 -2.77 3.20 8.85
CA ASN A 281 -3.45 1.95 8.52
C ASN A 281 -3.85 1.20 9.80
N GLY A 282 -5.15 1.03 10.02
CA GLY A 282 -5.66 0.20 11.09
C GLY A 282 -5.76 -1.29 10.70
N LEU A 283 -6.24 -2.10 11.65
CA LEU A 283 -6.31 -3.55 11.54
C LEU A 283 -7.10 -4.04 10.32
N LEU A 284 -8.19 -3.36 9.93
CA LEU A 284 -9.02 -3.76 8.79
C LEU A 284 -8.25 -3.59 7.47
N THR A 285 -7.68 -2.42 7.26
CA THR A 285 -6.87 -2.12 6.08
C THR A 285 -5.63 -3.01 6.00
N MET A 286 -4.95 -3.24 7.13
CA MET A 286 -3.79 -4.12 7.16
C MET A 286 -4.13 -5.57 6.77
N LYS A 287 -5.24 -6.10 7.27
CA LYS A 287 -5.74 -7.43 6.89
C LYS A 287 -6.10 -7.50 5.40
N SER A 288 -6.81 -6.50 4.88
CA SER A 288 -7.20 -6.45 3.47
C SER A 288 -5.99 -6.38 2.53
N LYS A 289 -4.99 -5.54 2.86
CA LYS A 289 -3.71 -5.45 2.12
C LYS A 289 -2.95 -6.78 2.15
N THR A 290 -2.90 -7.44 3.31
CA THR A 290 -2.24 -8.75 3.42
C THR A 290 -2.94 -9.81 2.58
N SER A 291 -4.27 -9.88 2.63
CA SER A 291 -5.08 -10.78 1.81
C SER A 291 -4.85 -10.54 0.31
N TYR A 292 -4.84 -9.27 -0.09
CA TYR A 292 -4.54 -8.89 -1.47
C TYR A 292 -3.12 -9.31 -1.88
N ALA A 293 -2.11 -9.03 -1.05
CA ALA A 293 -0.73 -9.43 -1.31
C ALA A 293 -0.59 -10.96 -1.43
N MET A 294 -1.34 -11.75 -0.65
CA MET A 294 -1.35 -13.22 -0.76
C MET A 294 -1.96 -13.71 -2.07
N SER A 295 -2.92 -13.00 -2.63
CA SER A 295 -3.56 -13.35 -3.90
C SER A 295 -2.75 -12.92 -5.14
N THR A 296 -1.92 -11.87 -5.03
CA THR A 296 -1.28 -11.21 -6.17
C THR A 296 0.24 -11.20 -6.12
N GLY A 297 0.84 -11.33 -4.93
CA GLY A 297 2.27 -11.18 -4.69
C GLY A 297 2.90 -12.32 -3.91
N GLY A 298 4.09 -12.09 -3.40
CA GLY A 298 4.92 -13.04 -2.66
C GLY A 298 5.16 -12.69 -1.20
N GLY A 299 4.60 -11.55 -0.71
CA GLY A 299 4.81 -11.14 0.67
C GLY A 299 4.27 -9.76 1.02
N VAL A 300 4.45 -9.40 2.29
CA VAL A 300 4.33 -8.03 2.82
C VAL A 300 5.66 -7.61 3.45
N GLY A 301 6.03 -6.32 3.29
CA GLY A 301 7.21 -5.69 3.88
C GLY A 301 6.77 -4.52 4.78
N ILE A 302 7.31 -4.42 5.98
CA ILE A 302 6.82 -3.53 7.04
C ILE A 302 7.86 -2.46 7.34
N TRP A 303 7.55 -1.21 7.12
CA TRP A 303 8.25 -0.05 7.64
C TRP A 303 7.43 0.55 8.76
N GLU A 304 7.79 0.55 10.05
CA GLU A 304 8.86 -0.24 10.64
C GLU A 304 8.35 -0.89 11.95
N LEU A 305 9.03 -1.93 12.41
CA LEU A 305 8.53 -2.83 13.45
C LEU A 305 8.37 -2.19 14.83
N SER A 306 9.10 -1.10 15.17
CA SER A 306 8.97 -0.46 16.48
C SER A 306 7.68 0.36 16.62
N GLY A 307 7.06 0.72 15.50
CA GLY A 307 5.78 1.40 15.47
C GLY A 307 4.57 0.49 15.75
N ASP A 308 4.72 -0.83 15.83
CA ASP A 308 3.60 -1.76 16.01
C ASP A 308 2.84 -1.54 17.32
N GLY A 309 1.54 -1.83 17.28
CA GLY A 309 0.71 -1.94 18.48
C GLY A 309 0.99 -3.23 19.26
N THR A 310 0.37 -3.37 20.44
CA THR A 310 0.55 -4.55 21.29
C THR A 310 -0.72 -5.39 21.41
N GLY A 311 -0.57 -6.68 21.66
CA GLY A 311 -1.68 -7.61 21.89
C GLY A 311 -2.66 -7.65 20.70
N ALA A 312 -3.95 -7.44 20.96
CA ALA A 312 -5.00 -7.44 19.95
C ALA A 312 -4.89 -6.30 18.92
N ASN A 313 -4.13 -5.25 19.24
CA ASN A 313 -3.94 -4.08 18.40
C ASN A 313 -2.68 -4.17 17.52
N SER A 314 -1.91 -5.27 17.58
CA SER A 314 -0.71 -5.46 16.76
C SER A 314 -1.07 -5.68 15.29
N LEU A 315 -0.53 -4.83 14.41
CA LEU A 315 -0.64 -4.96 12.96
C LEU A 315 0.11 -6.20 12.46
N LEU A 316 1.26 -6.52 13.04
CA LEU A 316 2.03 -7.74 12.70
C LEU A 316 1.25 -9.01 13.05
N SER A 317 0.56 -9.04 14.18
CA SER A 317 -0.33 -10.15 14.55
C SER A 317 -1.52 -10.25 13.60
N ALA A 318 -2.08 -9.12 13.15
CA ALA A 318 -3.14 -9.10 12.15
C ALA A 318 -2.68 -9.65 10.79
N ILE A 319 -1.50 -9.26 10.32
CA ILE A 319 -0.85 -9.83 9.11
C ILE A 319 -0.73 -11.36 9.27
N LYS A 320 -0.15 -11.82 10.38
CA LYS A 320 0.06 -13.24 10.61
C LYS A 320 -1.24 -14.03 10.65
N SER A 321 -2.31 -13.45 11.22
CA SER A 321 -3.62 -14.11 11.25
C SER A 321 -4.17 -14.38 9.85
N VAL A 322 -4.01 -13.42 8.92
CA VAL A 322 -4.42 -13.57 7.51
C VAL A 322 -3.56 -14.62 6.80
N VAL A 323 -2.24 -14.59 7.02
CA VAL A 323 -1.33 -15.60 6.44
C VAL A 323 -1.69 -17.01 6.90
N ASN A 324 -1.96 -17.20 8.20
CA ASN A 324 -2.36 -18.48 8.76
C ASN A 324 -3.73 -18.96 8.24
N ALA A 325 -4.63 -18.02 7.91
CA ALA A 325 -5.92 -18.30 7.31
C ALA A 325 -5.86 -18.52 5.77
N GLY A 326 -4.64 -18.61 5.18
CA GLY A 326 -4.47 -18.78 3.74
C GLY A 326 -4.94 -17.59 2.90
N GLY A 327 -4.93 -16.38 3.46
CA GLY A 327 -5.38 -15.15 2.81
C GLY A 327 -6.85 -14.82 3.07
N ALA A 328 -7.60 -15.68 3.74
CA ALA A 328 -9.01 -15.41 4.03
C ALA A 328 -9.14 -14.28 5.07
N VAL A 329 -10.00 -13.31 4.77
CA VAL A 329 -10.40 -12.24 5.68
C VAL A 329 -11.92 -12.24 5.75
N SER A 330 -12.47 -12.40 6.94
CA SER A 330 -13.92 -12.32 7.16
C SER A 330 -14.36 -10.86 7.20
N THR A 331 -15.46 -10.55 6.55
CA THR A 331 -16.22 -9.31 6.76
C THR A 331 -17.34 -9.56 7.76
N ASN A 332 -17.75 -8.51 8.51
CA ASN A 332 -18.93 -8.55 9.36
C ASN A 332 -20.23 -8.24 8.57
N ALA A 333 -20.12 -8.03 7.27
CA ALA A 333 -21.26 -7.73 6.41
C ALA A 333 -22.17 -8.97 6.23
N PRO A 334 -23.47 -8.79 6.06
CA PRO A 334 -24.42 -9.86 5.78
C PRO A 334 -24.35 -10.27 4.29
N VAL A 335 -23.23 -10.83 3.87
CA VAL A 335 -22.98 -11.24 2.49
C VAL A 335 -24.06 -12.22 2.00
N GLY A 336 -24.51 -12.03 0.77
CA GLY A 336 -25.55 -12.82 0.13
C GLY A 336 -26.97 -12.42 0.55
N THR A 337 -27.14 -11.44 1.42
CA THR A 337 -28.46 -10.92 1.80
C THR A 337 -28.75 -9.57 1.16
N THR A 338 -30.03 -9.29 0.98
CA THR A 338 -30.50 -7.96 0.55
C THR A 338 -30.82 -7.13 1.78
N VAL A 339 -30.32 -5.91 1.80
CA VAL A 339 -30.48 -4.97 2.93
C VAL A 339 -30.98 -3.62 2.43
N THR A 340 -31.60 -2.86 3.34
CA THR A 340 -31.87 -1.43 3.13
C THR A 340 -31.00 -0.59 4.06
N PHE A 341 -30.57 0.58 3.60
CA PHE A 341 -29.80 1.52 4.39
C PHE A 341 -30.67 2.72 4.77
N LYS A 342 -30.72 3.05 6.05
CA LYS A 342 -31.44 4.19 6.58
C LYS A 342 -30.46 5.20 7.19
N GLY A 343 -30.42 6.41 6.63
CA GLY A 343 -29.59 7.50 7.14
C GLY A 343 -30.08 8.04 8.48
N ASN A 344 -29.25 8.82 9.14
CA ASN A 344 -29.60 9.47 10.43
C ASN A 344 -30.77 10.46 10.33
N ASN A 345 -31.10 10.92 9.10
CA ASN A 345 -32.31 11.70 8.82
C ASN A 345 -33.61 10.87 8.82
N GLY A 346 -33.52 9.57 9.08
CA GLY A 346 -34.63 8.65 9.10
C GLY A 346 -35.15 8.22 7.72
N LEU A 347 -34.47 8.61 6.63
CA LEU A 347 -34.85 8.31 5.25
C LEU A 347 -33.96 7.21 4.68
N TYR A 348 -34.46 6.51 3.65
CA TYR A 348 -33.77 5.41 3.01
C TYR A 348 -32.90 5.88 1.84
N VAL A 349 -31.76 5.20 1.69
CA VAL A 349 -30.84 5.32 0.56
C VAL A 349 -31.48 4.71 -0.68
N SER A 350 -31.46 5.42 -1.80
CA SER A 350 -31.98 4.97 -3.08
C SER A 350 -30.89 4.91 -4.14
N SER A 351 -30.83 3.81 -4.88
CA SER A 351 -29.97 3.61 -6.05
C SER A 351 -30.38 4.49 -7.24
N GLU A 352 -31.59 5.11 -7.17
CA GLU A 352 -32.21 5.87 -8.24
C GLU A 352 -32.25 5.11 -9.59
N ASN A 353 -32.34 3.77 -9.49
CA ASN A 353 -32.27 2.85 -10.63
C ASN A 353 -31.04 3.05 -11.53
N GLY A 354 -29.99 3.67 -11.03
CA GLY A 354 -28.77 3.99 -11.77
C GLY A 354 -28.96 5.03 -12.88
N THR A 355 -30.02 5.82 -12.85
CA THR A 355 -30.31 6.85 -13.86
C THR A 355 -29.77 8.21 -13.49
N LYS A 356 -29.48 8.44 -12.22
CA LYS A 356 -28.86 9.64 -11.65
C LYS A 356 -28.08 9.29 -10.39
N ALA A 357 -27.47 10.28 -9.75
CA ALA A 357 -26.78 10.12 -8.49
C ALA A 357 -27.71 9.60 -7.38
N MET A 358 -27.17 8.77 -6.50
CA MET A 358 -27.89 8.21 -5.36
C MET A 358 -28.34 9.30 -4.37
N THR A 359 -29.43 9.04 -3.68
CA THR A 359 -30.00 9.96 -2.68
C THR A 359 -30.39 9.21 -1.41
N CYS A 360 -30.50 9.93 -0.27
CA CYS A 360 -31.06 9.42 0.98
C CYS A 360 -32.33 10.20 1.34
N THR A 361 -33.40 9.99 0.55
CA THR A 361 -34.60 10.82 0.58
C THR A 361 -35.92 10.05 0.59
N ARG A 362 -35.87 8.70 0.59
CA ARG A 362 -37.09 7.87 0.53
C ARG A 362 -37.68 7.63 1.92
N THR A 363 -38.97 7.81 2.04
CA THR A 363 -39.69 7.53 3.30
C THR A 363 -40.03 6.07 3.49
N VAL A 364 -40.15 5.31 2.40
CA VAL A 364 -40.47 3.89 2.37
C VAL A 364 -39.53 3.21 1.38
N PRO A 365 -38.88 2.10 1.78
CA PRO A 365 -38.03 1.35 0.86
C PRO A 365 -38.88 0.57 -0.14
N GLN A 366 -38.38 0.49 -1.38
CA GLN A 366 -38.87 -0.33 -2.48
C GLN A 366 -37.67 -0.92 -3.23
N GLY A 367 -37.83 -1.51 -4.40
CA GLY A 367 -36.75 -2.18 -5.11
C GLY A 367 -35.51 -1.33 -5.44
N TRP A 368 -35.63 0.00 -5.47
CA TRP A 368 -34.44 0.87 -5.66
C TRP A 368 -33.65 1.10 -4.36
N GLU A 369 -34.21 0.79 -3.22
CA GLU A 369 -33.65 0.90 -1.89
C GLU A 369 -33.13 -0.46 -1.40
N ASP A 370 -33.30 -1.53 -2.18
CA ASP A 370 -32.83 -2.89 -1.90
C ASP A 370 -31.43 -3.08 -2.46
N PHE A 371 -30.47 -3.42 -1.58
CA PHE A 371 -29.07 -3.62 -1.93
C PHE A 371 -28.64 -5.05 -1.56
N LEU A 372 -28.27 -5.85 -2.54
CA LEU A 372 -27.60 -7.13 -2.30
C LEU A 372 -26.15 -6.86 -1.86
N VAL A 373 -25.76 -7.41 -0.73
CA VAL A 373 -24.39 -7.38 -0.24
C VAL A 373 -23.60 -8.51 -0.89
N VAL A 374 -22.63 -8.16 -1.71
CA VAL A 374 -21.78 -9.09 -2.49
C VAL A 374 -20.42 -9.16 -1.86
N ASP A 375 -19.85 -10.37 -1.69
CA ASP A 375 -18.45 -10.54 -1.29
C ASP A 375 -17.52 -10.06 -2.41
N ALA A 376 -16.74 -9.04 -2.16
CA ALA A 376 -15.76 -8.51 -3.10
C ALA A 376 -14.34 -9.07 -2.84
N GLY A 377 -14.21 -10.01 -1.92
CA GLY A 377 -12.92 -10.55 -1.48
C GLY A 377 -12.16 -9.63 -0.52
N HIS A 378 -11.10 -10.15 0.05
CA HIS A 378 -10.18 -9.43 0.94
C HIS A 378 -10.85 -8.73 2.14
N GLY A 379 -11.99 -9.27 2.61
CA GLY A 379 -12.78 -8.70 3.71
C GLY A 379 -13.65 -7.51 3.32
N LYS A 380 -13.79 -7.23 2.02
CA LYS A 380 -14.56 -6.12 1.49
C LYS A 380 -15.85 -6.58 0.82
N VAL A 381 -16.75 -5.64 0.59
CA VAL A 381 -18.06 -5.87 -0.04
C VAL A 381 -18.27 -4.96 -1.23
N ALA A 382 -19.13 -5.39 -2.17
CA ALA A 382 -19.76 -4.53 -3.15
C ALA A 382 -21.28 -4.51 -2.88
N LEU A 383 -21.93 -3.42 -3.23
CA LEU A 383 -23.37 -3.26 -3.05
C LEU A 383 -24.06 -3.25 -4.43
N GLN A 384 -25.00 -4.14 -4.65
CA GLN A 384 -25.70 -4.25 -5.93
C GLN A 384 -27.19 -3.94 -5.76
N ALA A 385 -27.72 -2.98 -6.51
CA ALA A 385 -29.15 -2.72 -6.64
C ALA A 385 -29.54 -2.69 -8.11
N MET A 386 -30.71 -3.25 -8.46
CA MET A 386 -31.21 -3.30 -9.84
C MET A 386 -30.19 -3.83 -10.84
N SER A 387 -29.42 -4.87 -10.46
CA SER A 387 -28.32 -5.48 -11.23
C SER A 387 -27.16 -4.53 -11.56
N LYS A 388 -27.01 -3.42 -10.84
CA LYS A 388 -25.92 -2.44 -10.98
C LYS A 388 -25.22 -2.25 -9.64
N TYR A 389 -23.95 -1.91 -9.68
CA TYR A 389 -23.12 -1.70 -8.49
C TYR A 389 -23.01 -0.22 -8.11
N VAL A 390 -23.01 0.01 -6.81
CA VAL A 390 -22.74 1.31 -6.20
C VAL A 390 -21.28 1.67 -6.42
N SER A 391 -21.01 2.87 -6.92
CA SER A 391 -19.67 3.41 -7.13
C SER A 391 -19.44 4.65 -6.26
N SER A 392 -18.30 4.67 -5.55
CA SER A 392 -17.83 5.82 -4.78
C SER A 392 -17.44 7.02 -5.67
N GLU A 393 -17.28 6.77 -6.98
CA GLU A 393 -16.78 7.74 -7.97
C GLU A 393 -15.42 8.34 -7.54
N ASP A 394 -14.66 7.58 -6.75
CA ASP A 394 -13.38 8.00 -6.16
C ASP A 394 -13.45 9.34 -5.39
N GLY A 395 -14.61 9.69 -4.89
CA GLY A 395 -14.86 10.97 -4.23
C GLY A 395 -14.88 12.19 -5.15
N GLN A 396 -14.72 12.02 -6.46
CA GLN A 396 -14.61 13.14 -7.42
C GLN A 396 -15.98 13.71 -7.83
N GLN A 397 -17.02 12.93 -7.65
CA GLN A 397 -18.41 13.32 -7.92
C GLN A 397 -19.38 12.60 -6.98
N SER A 398 -20.67 12.86 -7.13
CA SER A 398 -21.70 12.19 -6.34
C SER A 398 -21.73 10.68 -6.65
N ILE A 399 -22.04 9.89 -5.64
CA ILE A 399 -22.14 8.42 -5.71
C ILE A 399 -23.21 8.03 -6.74
N THR A 400 -22.90 7.04 -7.55
CA THR A 400 -23.84 6.45 -8.51
C THR A 400 -24.04 4.95 -8.26
N CYS A 401 -25.12 4.38 -8.83
CA CYS A 401 -25.34 2.93 -8.86
C CYS A 401 -25.60 2.51 -10.32
N ASN A 402 -24.59 2.62 -11.17
CA ASN A 402 -24.76 2.45 -12.62
C ASN A 402 -23.74 1.51 -13.27
N ARG A 403 -22.83 0.89 -12.49
CA ARG A 403 -21.80 0.00 -13.01
C ARG A 403 -22.32 -1.41 -13.23
N ALA A 404 -21.99 -2.01 -14.37
CA ALA A 404 -22.36 -3.40 -14.69
C ALA A 404 -21.49 -4.45 -13.94
N ALA A 405 -20.31 -4.05 -13.49
CA ALA A 405 -19.39 -4.87 -12.68
C ALA A 405 -18.74 -4.00 -11.61
N TYR A 406 -18.26 -4.63 -10.54
CA TYR A 406 -17.48 -3.91 -9.54
C TYR A 406 -15.98 -3.96 -9.85
N SER A 407 -15.29 -2.90 -9.51
CA SER A 407 -13.84 -2.68 -9.56
C SER A 407 -13.46 -1.91 -8.29
N THR A 408 -12.35 -1.20 -8.28
CA THR A 408 -11.82 -0.51 -7.10
C THR A 408 -12.82 0.49 -6.49
N TRP A 409 -13.54 1.25 -7.29
CA TRP A 409 -14.49 2.28 -6.81
C TRP A 409 -15.83 1.74 -6.31
N GLU A 410 -16.15 0.50 -6.61
CA GLU A 410 -17.38 -0.18 -6.21
C GLU A 410 -17.18 -1.09 -5.00
N VAL A 411 -15.99 -1.06 -4.38
CA VAL A 411 -15.61 -1.92 -3.27
C VAL A 411 -15.47 -1.12 -1.99
N PHE A 412 -16.04 -1.64 -0.89
CA PHE A 412 -16.15 -0.94 0.37
C PHE A 412 -15.73 -1.81 1.55
N ASP A 413 -15.18 -1.19 2.60
CA ASP A 413 -15.15 -1.77 3.93
C ASP A 413 -16.53 -1.63 4.57
N TRP A 414 -17.02 -2.69 5.18
CA TRP A 414 -18.20 -2.70 6.02
C TRP A 414 -17.78 -2.57 7.49
N ILE A 415 -17.95 -1.40 8.06
CA ILE A 415 -17.43 -1.07 9.40
C ILE A 415 -18.61 -0.91 10.36
N PRO A 416 -18.82 -1.86 11.29
CA PRO A 416 -19.86 -1.71 12.33
C PRO A 416 -19.59 -0.49 13.23
N ALA A 417 -20.60 0.32 13.47
CA ALA A 417 -20.61 1.38 14.46
C ALA A 417 -21.12 0.88 15.82
N ALA A 418 -20.83 1.64 16.89
CA ALA A 418 -21.11 1.22 18.26
C ALA A 418 -22.62 1.07 18.59
N ASP A 419 -23.48 1.73 17.85
CA ASP A 419 -24.95 1.74 18.01
C ASP A 419 -25.69 0.68 17.17
N GLY A 420 -24.94 -0.20 16.48
CA GLY A 420 -25.49 -1.21 15.57
C GLY A 420 -25.70 -0.72 14.13
N ASN A 421 -25.37 0.53 13.84
CA ASN A 421 -25.28 1.06 12.49
C ASN A 421 -24.02 0.56 11.78
N VAL A 422 -23.87 0.95 10.53
CA VAL A 422 -22.68 0.66 9.72
C VAL A 422 -22.17 1.92 9.05
N THR A 423 -20.87 2.01 8.86
CA THR A 423 -20.25 2.96 7.95
C THR A 423 -19.64 2.20 6.77
N LEU A 424 -19.66 2.82 5.59
CA LEU A 424 -19.11 2.26 4.36
C LEU A 424 -17.95 3.14 3.92
N ARG A 425 -16.74 2.56 3.90
CA ARG A 425 -15.51 3.26 3.50
C ARG A 425 -15.00 2.71 2.18
N SER A 426 -14.77 3.58 1.21
CA SER A 426 -14.23 3.21 -0.09
C SER A 426 -12.73 2.90 -0.01
N THR A 427 -12.16 2.36 -1.09
CA THR A 427 -10.76 1.92 -1.17
C THR A 427 -9.75 3.06 -1.08
N ASN A 428 -10.16 4.30 -1.40
CA ASN A 428 -9.36 5.51 -1.22
C ASN A 428 -9.40 6.08 0.22
N GLY A 429 -10.07 5.38 1.16
CA GLY A 429 -10.15 5.77 2.57
C GLY A 429 -11.30 6.72 2.93
N LEU A 430 -12.13 7.15 1.95
CA LEU A 430 -13.23 8.07 2.18
C LEU A 430 -14.55 7.35 2.50
N PHE A 431 -15.41 7.97 3.29
CA PHE A 431 -16.70 7.43 3.73
C PHE A 431 -17.85 7.90 2.85
N ILE A 432 -18.80 6.98 2.61
CA ILE A 432 -20.10 7.31 2.02
C ILE A 432 -20.89 8.18 3.00
N SER A 433 -21.43 9.31 2.51
CA SER A 433 -22.26 10.23 3.27
C SER A 433 -23.66 10.31 2.67
N SER A 434 -24.69 10.24 3.53
CA SER A 434 -26.08 10.48 3.18
C SER A 434 -26.37 11.94 2.80
N GLU A 435 -25.43 12.86 3.11
CA GLU A 435 -25.59 14.31 3.02
C GLU A 435 -26.88 14.80 3.69
N ASN A 436 -27.34 14.06 4.71
CA ASN A 436 -28.60 14.27 5.43
C ASN A 436 -29.84 14.37 4.49
N GLY A 437 -29.76 13.84 3.30
CA GLY A 437 -30.81 13.96 2.26
C GLY A 437 -30.95 15.32 1.62
N ALA A 438 -30.07 16.29 1.95
CA ALA A 438 -30.16 17.66 1.42
C ALA A 438 -29.68 17.78 -0.03
N LYS A 439 -28.84 16.86 -0.47
CA LYS A 439 -28.32 16.76 -1.84
C LYS A 439 -28.00 15.29 -2.17
N ALA A 440 -27.46 15.04 -3.36
CA ALA A 440 -26.97 13.73 -3.74
C ALA A 440 -25.88 13.24 -2.77
N MET A 441 -25.84 11.93 -2.52
CA MET A 441 -24.85 11.27 -1.66
C MET A 441 -23.44 11.44 -2.22
N THR A 442 -22.47 11.55 -1.33
CA THR A 442 -21.04 11.72 -1.68
C THR A 442 -20.15 10.72 -0.97
N CYS A 443 -18.93 10.55 -1.45
CA CYS A 443 -17.87 9.78 -0.78
C CYS A 443 -16.64 10.67 -0.63
N THR A 444 -16.73 11.69 0.24
CA THR A 444 -15.72 12.76 0.36
C THR A 444 -15.26 13.00 1.81
N ARG A 445 -15.78 12.23 2.76
CA ARG A 445 -15.49 12.42 4.18
C ARG A 445 -14.32 11.53 4.60
N SER A 446 -13.32 12.12 5.23
CA SER A 446 -12.20 11.38 5.81
C SER A 446 -12.52 10.77 7.18
N VAL A 447 -13.57 11.26 7.85
CA VAL A 447 -14.04 10.78 9.16
C VAL A 447 -15.53 10.50 9.08
N ALA A 448 -15.96 9.35 9.61
CA ALA A 448 -17.37 9.03 9.73
C ALA A 448 -17.99 9.75 10.95
N GLN A 449 -19.17 10.33 10.72
CA GLN A 449 -20.05 10.92 11.72
C GLN A 449 -21.50 10.54 11.40
N GLY A 450 -22.49 11.14 12.03
CA GLY A 450 -23.87 10.74 11.85
C GLY A 450 -24.41 10.66 10.41
N TRP A 451 -23.86 11.45 9.48
CA TRP A 451 -24.29 11.37 8.07
C TRP A 451 -23.65 10.21 7.30
N GLU A 452 -22.58 9.65 7.82
CA GLU A 452 -21.83 8.50 7.28
C GLU A 452 -22.25 7.19 7.97
N GLU A 453 -23.16 7.26 8.95
CA GLU A 453 -23.70 6.09 9.68
C GLU A 453 -25.09 5.74 9.16
N PHE A 454 -25.30 4.45 8.89
CA PHE A 454 -26.53 3.93 8.34
C PHE A 454 -27.09 2.80 9.19
N GLY A 455 -28.34 2.91 9.56
CA GLY A 455 -29.11 1.77 10.07
C GLY A 455 -29.32 0.74 8.96
N VAL A 456 -29.10 -0.54 9.25
CA VAL A 456 -29.26 -1.64 8.28
C VAL A 456 -30.43 -2.50 8.68
N ASN A 457 -31.38 -2.70 7.74
CA ASN A 457 -32.49 -3.61 7.91
C ASN A 457 -32.43 -4.69 6.82
N GLN A 458 -32.70 -5.93 7.21
CA GLN A 458 -32.78 -7.09 6.33
C GLN A 458 -34.22 -7.40 5.97
#